data_63afc8271dc0d823d751a7474e8aea33
#
_entry.id   63afc8271dc0d823d751a7474e8aea33
#
_cell.length_a   1.000
_cell.length_b   1.000
_cell.length_c   1.000
_cell.angle_alpha   90.00
_cell.angle_beta   90.00
_cell.angle_gamma   90.00
#
_symmetry.space_group_name_H-M   'P 1'
#
loop_
_entity.id
_entity.type
_entity.pdbx_description
1 polymer ?
#
loop_
_entity_poly.entity_id
_entity_poly.type
_entity_poly.pdbx_seq_one_letter_code
_entity_poly.pdbx_strand_id
1 'polypeptide(L)'
;MDKIEDIRRRRSRGESIASISRNTGVSEPTVRKYLRMEDLSPSRPGRRIAESELLEPYEATIDAWLLDDCRNWRKQRHTATRVFVRLRDEKGYGGSYSTVQRYVKRRREEMAEERDARDAQGYLQLSWLPGECQVDFGEADFRVRGVVTRGRYLTVSFPHSNVGLTQVFWGETSECVCQGLRNVFEFVGGVPARAVFDNATEVGRRVCGEVRLSEMFRRFSAHYCLDHTFTNPYSGNEKGNVEAKVGYHRRNLFVPVPQMHDAEAFNERLLRDSLDMSAEKRHYRLGTPELELFEEDRAALAELPPAGYQCVRWETRRCSKQGVFTLGGIHRYSAGPAYAGKEVAVAVGAFRVRVVDEGTGEVVAEYEREWGSVPTDSSDPVLQLRLLCMRPAGWRDSVVRQSLPRELVEFLDGEGGADLGRDLRVLRDASAQHGWEAAVRGMEAALRATGGVDGASVELSAAVAASGGTRVEYDEEPDLGEYDRAVGLAGGGGGHAALGA
;
A
#
# COMPACT_ATOMS: atom_id res chain seq x y z
N MET A 1 12.95 43.06 44.18
CA MET A 1 12.90 43.29 45.64
C MET A 1 14.13 44.07 46.10
N ASP A 2 15.34 43.71 45.75
CA ASP A 2 16.59 44.34 46.17
C ASP A 2 16.65 45.86 45.97
N LYS A 3 16.15 46.39 44.84
CA LYS A 3 16.12 47.85 44.61
C LYS A 3 15.14 48.62 45.52
N ILE A 4 14.02 48.03 45.87
CA ILE A 4 13.02 48.66 46.76
C ILE A 4 13.55 48.68 48.20
N GLU A 5 14.17 47.60 48.60
CA GLU A 5 14.83 47.50 49.91
C GLU A 5 15.96 48.53 50.07
N ASP A 6 16.83 48.65 49.05
CA ASP A 6 17.95 49.62 49.09
C ASP A 6 17.43 51.09 49.14
N ILE A 7 16.39 51.41 48.34
CA ILE A 7 15.75 52.75 48.38
C ILE A 7 15.19 53.04 49.76
N ARG A 8 14.48 52.12 50.40
CA ARG A 8 13.92 52.33 51.75
C ARG A 8 15.00 52.40 52.85
N ARG A 9 16.01 51.53 52.73
CA ARG A 9 17.15 51.53 53.67
C ARG A 9 17.94 52.84 53.58
N ARG A 10 18.19 53.42 52.44
CA ARG A 10 18.84 54.69 52.23
C ARG A 10 18.00 55.86 52.78
N ARG A 11 16.69 55.79 52.55
CA ARG A 11 15.77 56.81 53.10
C ARG A 11 15.69 56.77 54.60
N SER A 12 15.70 55.62 55.26
CA SER A 12 15.76 55.50 56.73
C SER A 12 17.06 56.03 57.34
N ARG A 13 18.12 56.07 56.53
CA ARG A 13 19.41 56.67 56.89
C ARG A 13 19.48 58.16 56.62
N GLY A 14 18.40 58.82 56.22
CA GLY A 14 18.29 60.25 56.01
C GLY A 14 18.73 60.76 54.64
N GLU A 15 19.02 59.88 53.69
CA GLU A 15 19.40 60.31 52.33
C GLU A 15 18.26 61.05 51.64
N SER A 16 18.58 62.09 50.83
CA SER A 16 17.62 62.83 50.03
C SER A 16 17.17 62.01 48.82
N ILE A 17 15.94 62.24 48.31
CA ILE A 17 15.42 61.55 47.16
C ILE A 17 16.33 61.68 45.92
N ALA A 18 16.91 62.87 45.71
CA ALA A 18 17.85 63.11 44.64
C ALA A 18 19.15 62.28 44.76
N SER A 19 19.67 62.14 46.03
CA SER A 19 20.82 61.30 46.33
C SER A 19 20.50 59.81 46.07
N ILE A 20 19.35 59.33 46.56
CA ILE A 20 18.89 57.93 46.33
C ILE A 20 18.75 57.66 44.86
N SER A 21 18.17 58.59 44.11
CA SER A 21 18.03 58.43 42.64
C SER A 21 19.38 58.27 41.96
N ARG A 22 20.36 59.11 42.28
CA ARG A 22 21.70 59.02 41.71
C ARG A 22 22.43 57.73 42.11
N ASN A 23 22.34 57.33 43.36
CA ASN A 23 23.02 56.16 43.87
C ASN A 23 22.41 54.80 43.44
N THR A 24 21.11 54.75 43.17
CA THR A 24 20.40 53.54 42.80
C THR A 24 20.14 53.41 41.29
N GLY A 25 20.36 54.49 40.52
CA GLY A 25 20.05 54.55 39.09
C GLY A 25 18.54 54.52 38.78
N VAL A 26 17.69 54.80 39.80
CA VAL A 26 16.22 54.79 39.67
C VAL A 26 15.73 56.23 39.63
N SER A 27 14.84 56.56 38.68
CA SER A 27 14.32 57.95 38.58
C SER A 27 13.60 58.43 39.83
N GLU A 28 13.69 59.71 40.18
CA GLU A 28 13.04 60.29 41.36
C GLU A 28 11.54 59.99 41.48
N PRO A 29 10.73 60.07 40.40
CA PRO A 29 9.30 59.67 40.49
C PRO A 29 9.11 58.21 40.92
N THR A 30 10.00 57.32 40.48
CA THR A 30 9.97 55.89 40.85
C THR A 30 10.42 55.69 42.29
N VAL A 31 11.42 56.43 42.76
CA VAL A 31 11.87 56.44 44.18
C VAL A 31 10.72 56.89 45.07
N ARG A 32 10.02 57.99 44.71
CA ARG A 32 8.85 58.51 45.46
C ARG A 32 7.72 57.47 45.48
N LYS A 33 7.47 56.81 44.37
CA LYS A 33 6.48 55.73 44.28
C LYS A 33 6.76 54.58 45.26
N TYR A 34 7.99 54.09 45.31
CA TYR A 34 8.38 53.00 46.23
C TYR A 34 8.43 53.42 47.68
N LEU A 35 8.70 54.67 47.99
CA LEU A 35 8.62 55.18 49.34
C LEU A 35 7.20 55.40 49.84
N ARG A 36 6.21 55.61 48.93
CA ARG A 36 4.79 55.76 49.26
C ARG A 36 4.05 54.44 49.37
N MET A 37 4.64 53.34 48.92
CA MET A 37 4.01 52.00 49.05
C MET A 37 4.03 51.60 50.53
N GLU A 38 2.88 51.62 51.18
CA GLU A 38 2.74 51.26 52.61
C GLU A 38 2.79 49.74 52.79
N ASP A 39 2.19 48.99 51.89
CA ASP A 39 2.15 47.55 51.93
C ASP A 39 2.97 46.92 50.76
N LEU A 40 3.92 46.06 51.12
CA LEU A 40 4.75 45.27 50.20
C LEU A 40 4.39 43.78 50.22
N SER A 41 3.29 43.41 50.87
CA SER A 41 2.81 42.03 50.89
C SER A 41 2.55 41.56 49.48
N PRO A 42 2.84 40.29 49.13
CA PRO A 42 2.56 39.74 47.82
C PRO A 42 1.04 39.81 47.55
N SER A 43 0.65 40.64 46.60
CA SER A 43 -0.74 40.63 46.12
C SER A 43 -1.00 39.42 45.25
N ARG A 44 -2.18 38.80 45.40
CA ARG A 44 -2.63 37.72 44.52
C ARG A 44 -2.55 38.21 43.07
N PRO A 45 -1.88 37.47 42.17
CA PRO A 45 -1.85 37.88 40.78
C PRO A 45 -3.26 38.00 40.26
N GLY A 46 -3.69 39.19 39.96
CA GLY A 46 -5.00 39.42 39.33
C GLY A 46 -5.01 38.75 37.99
N ARG A 47 -6.01 37.90 37.74
CA ARG A 47 -6.28 37.30 36.42
C ARG A 47 -6.70 38.44 35.49
N ARG A 48 -5.72 39.11 34.88
CA ARG A 48 -5.97 40.09 33.82
C ARG A 48 -6.33 39.31 32.56
N ILE A 49 -7.60 38.98 32.42
CA ILE A 49 -8.21 38.79 31.12
C ILE A 49 -8.40 40.21 30.58
N ALA A 50 -7.46 40.70 29.81
CA ALA A 50 -7.71 41.88 29.00
C ALA A 50 -8.64 41.46 27.86
N GLU A 51 -9.95 41.50 28.08
CA GLU A 51 -10.93 41.51 27.03
C GLU A 51 -10.63 42.74 26.19
N SER A 52 -10.30 42.53 24.93
CA SER A 52 -10.03 43.66 24.05
C SER A 52 -11.39 44.17 23.60
N GLU A 53 -11.86 45.26 24.14
CA GLU A 53 -13.10 45.96 23.73
C GLU A 53 -13.16 46.16 22.21
N LEU A 54 -12.01 46.23 21.55
CA LEU A 54 -11.89 46.35 20.09
C LEU A 54 -12.24 45.07 19.33
N LEU A 55 -12.15 43.88 19.94
CA LEU A 55 -12.43 42.61 19.29
C LEU A 55 -13.89 42.15 19.51
N GLU A 56 -14.49 42.55 20.60
CA GLU A 56 -15.85 42.14 21.00
C GLU A 56 -16.90 42.23 19.86
N PRO A 57 -16.98 43.29 19.04
CA PRO A 57 -17.94 43.36 17.94
C PRO A 57 -17.73 42.31 16.85
N TYR A 58 -16.55 41.68 16.81
CA TYR A 58 -16.15 40.73 15.78
C TYR A 58 -16.10 39.26 16.26
N GLU A 59 -16.23 39.03 17.57
CA GLU A 59 -16.15 37.68 18.16
C GLU A 59 -17.17 36.73 17.54
N ALA A 60 -18.41 37.13 17.40
CA ALA A 60 -19.46 36.32 16.75
C ALA A 60 -19.11 35.93 15.31
N THR A 61 -18.44 36.82 14.58
CA THR A 61 -17.98 36.55 13.20
C THR A 61 -16.85 35.53 13.18
N ILE A 62 -15.90 35.66 14.10
CA ILE A 62 -14.80 34.69 14.23
C ILE A 62 -15.35 33.33 14.62
N ASP A 63 -16.27 33.27 15.55
CA ASP A 63 -16.90 32.03 16.02
C ASP A 63 -17.65 31.33 14.90
N ALA A 64 -18.41 32.08 14.07
CA ALA A 64 -19.06 31.51 12.89
C ALA A 64 -18.06 30.90 11.90
N TRP A 65 -16.92 31.55 11.65
CA TRP A 65 -15.86 31.00 10.79
C TRP A 65 -15.20 29.75 11.38
N LEU A 66 -14.97 29.72 12.69
CA LEU A 66 -14.37 28.56 13.38
C LEU A 66 -15.35 27.38 13.45
N LEU A 67 -16.67 27.65 13.57
CA LEU A 67 -17.71 26.61 13.50
C LEU A 67 -17.82 26.03 12.11
N ASP A 68 -17.73 26.86 11.07
CA ASP A 68 -17.71 26.39 9.68
C ASP A 68 -16.47 25.57 9.37
N ASP A 69 -15.30 25.95 9.91
CA ASP A 69 -14.06 25.18 9.85
C ASP A 69 -14.20 23.75 10.37
N CYS A 70 -15.08 23.51 11.34
CA CYS A 70 -15.32 22.16 11.86
C CYS A 70 -15.92 21.22 10.81
N ARG A 71 -16.59 21.77 9.79
CA ARG A 71 -17.19 21.04 8.67
C ARG A 71 -16.24 20.86 7.50
N ASN A 72 -15.15 21.64 7.48
CA ASN A 72 -14.20 21.68 6.39
C ASN A 72 -13.00 20.75 6.63
N TRP A 73 -12.38 20.32 5.52
CA TRP A 73 -11.16 19.52 5.58
C TRP A 73 -10.07 20.21 6.40
N ARG A 74 -9.40 19.46 7.29
CA ARG A 74 -8.42 19.98 8.27
C ARG A 74 -7.36 20.90 7.64
N LYS A 75 -6.87 20.60 6.43
CA LYS A 75 -5.85 21.40 5.74
C LYS A 75 -6.41 22.72 5.13
N GLN A 76 -7.73 22.87 5.06
CA GLN A 76 -8.40 24.07 4.53
C GLN A 76 -9.05 24.93 5.63
N ARG A 77 -8.79 24.63 6.91
CA ARG A 77 -9.27 25.43 8.04
C ARG A 77 -8.49 26.71 8.18
N HIS A 78 -9.14 27.77 8.67
CA HIS A 78 -8.51 29.07 8.89
C HIS A 78 -7.34 28.90 9.87
N THR A 79 -6.19 29.50 9.56
CA THR A 79 -5.16 29.79 10.55
C THR A 79 -5.51 31.08 11.27
N ALA A 80 -4.95 31.32 12.47
CA ALA A 80 -5.15 32.58 13.19
C ALA A 80 -4.74 33.81 12.32
N THR A 81 -3.69 33.65 11.51
CA THR A 81 -3.26 34.66 10.53
C THR A 81 -4.34 34.91 9.47
N ARG A 82 -4.96 33.85 8.95
CA ARG A 82 -6.01 34.00 7.95
C ARG A 82 -7.26 34.66 8.53
N VAL A 83 -7.65 34.28 9.77
CA VAL A 83 -8.74 34.94 10.50
C VAL A 83 -8.46 36.45 10.64
N PHE A 84 -7.23 36.82 11.05
CA PHE A 84 -6.85 38.23 11.20
C PHE A 84 -6.92 38.98 9.86
N VAL A 85 -6.35 38.43 8.79
CA VAL A 85 -6.39 39.06 7.46
C VAL A 85 -7.83 39.25 6.99
N ARG A 86 -8.68 38.24 7.10
CA ARG A 86 -10.10 38.33 6.73
C ARG A 86 -10.84 39.37 7.56
N LEU A 87 -10.57 39.40 8.86
CA LEU A 87 -11.21 40.35 9.78
C LEU A 87 -10.85 41.80 9.44
N ARG A 88 -9.60 42.05 9.10
CA ARG A 88 -9.11 43.35 8.66
C ARG A 88 -9.74 43.76 7.28
N ASP A 89 -9.65 42.84 6.32
CA ASP A 89 -10.00 43.14 4.91
C ASP A 89 -11.52 43.16 4.69
N GLU A 90 -12.27 42.24 5.34
CA GLU A 90 -13.72 42.10 5.15
C GLU A 90 -14.55 42.91 6.15
N LYS A 91 -14.00 43.20 7.34
CA LYS A 91 -14.75 43.81 8.44
C LYS A 91 -14.11 45.09 8.99
N GLY A 92 -12.94 45.52 8.47
CA GLY A 92 -12.29 46.75 8.89
C GLY A 92 -11.67 46.72 10.27
N TYR A 93 -11.30 45.54 10.79
CA TYR A 93 -10.67 45.40 12.13
C TYR A 93 -9.35 46.13 12.20
N GLY A 94 -9.23 47.12 13.12
CA GLY A 94 -8.03 47.94 13.31
C GLY A 94 -7.12 47.52 14.47
N GLY A 95 -7.40 46.38 15.12
CA GLY A 95 -6.63 45.89 16.28
C GLY A 95 -5.42 45.06 15.90
N SER A 96 -4.74 44.51 16.92
CA SER A 96 -3.49 43.73 16.72
C SER A 96 -3.75 42.27 16.37
N TYR A 97 -2.81 41.68 15.60
CA TYR A 97 -2.79 40.24 15.32
C TYR A 97 -2.75 39.37 16.59
N SER A 98 -1.96 39.79 17.59
CA SER A 98 -1.80 39.06 18.84
C SER A 98 -3.10 38.91 19.63
N THR A 99 -4.01 39.90 19.53
CA THR A 99 -5.34 39.83 20.15
C THR A 99 -6.22 38.78 19.46
N VAL A 100 -6.27 38.78 18.13
CA VAL A 100 -7.02 37.78 17.33
C VAL A 100 -6.42 36.37 17.56
N GLN A 101 -5.11 36.22 17.54
CA GLN A 101 -4.44 34.94 17.76
C GLN A 101 -4.79 34.34 19.12
N ARG A 102 -4.81 35.17 20.17
CA ARG A 102 -5.13 34.74 21.54
C ARG A 102 -6.60 34.32 21.65
N TYR A 103 -7.49 35.09 21.02
CA TYR A 103 -8.91 34.76 20.98
C TYR A 103 -9.15 33.43 20.23
N VAL A 104 -8.63 33.30 19.02
CA VAL A 104 -8.77 32.06 18.20
C VAL A 104 -8.23 30.84 18.93
N LYS A 105 -7.08 30.98 19.64
CA LYS A 105 -6.53 29.89 20.44
C LYS A 105 -7.48 29.50 21.58
N ARG A 106 -7.92 30.46 22.39
CA ARG A 106 -8.85 30.24 23.50
C ARG A 106 -10.15 29.60 23.00
N ARG A 107 -10.74 30.16 21.94
CA ARG A 107 -12.04 29.69 21.43
C ARG A 107 -11.96 28.25 20.88
N ARG A 108 -10.85 27.89 20.26
CA ARG A 108 -10.60 26.49 19.85
C ARG A 108 -10.45 25.53 21.01
N GLU A 109 -9.81 25.95 22.09
CA GLU A 109 -9.70 25.18 23.33
C GLU A 109 -11.09 24.99 23.96
N GLU A 110 -11.90 26.04 24.06
CA GLU A 110 -13.28 25.97 24.53
C GLU A 110 -14.16 25.06 23.65
N MET A 111 -14.08 25.19 22.33
CA MET A 111 -14.81 24.34 21.41
C MET A 111 -14.37 22.86 21.48
N ALA A 112 -13.10 22.60 21.79
CA ALA A 112 -12.61 21.24 22.04
C ALA A 112 -13.15 20.71 23.38
N GLU A 113 -13.12 21.51 24.44
CA GLU A 113 -13.70 21.14 25.74
C GLU A 113 -15.22 20.93 25.65
N GLU A 114 -15.97 21.78 24.91
CA GLU A 114 -17.40 21.63 24.64
C GLU A 114 -17.72 20.34 23.88
N ARG A 115 -16.85 19.95 22.96
CA ARG A 115 -16.95 18.70 22.23
C ARG A 115 -16.66 17.52 23.14
N ASP A 116 -15.54 17.57 23.88
CA ASP A 116 -15.14 16.53 24.80
C ASP A 116 -16.19 16.36 25.93
N ALA A 117 -16.83 17.44 26.36
CA ALA A 117 -17.95 17.40 27.33
C ALA A 117 -19.23 16.78 26.75
N ARG A 118 -19.49 16.95 25.43
CA ARG A 118 -20.58 16.22 24.75
C ARG A 118 -20.23 14.75 24.58
N ASP A 119 -18.97 14.47 24.25
CA ASP A 119 -18.45 13.11 24.10
C ASP A 119 -18.34 12.40 25.45
N ALA A 120 -18.19 13.14 26.56
CA ALA A 120 -18.19 12.62 27.94
C ALA A 120 -19.58 12.14 28.43
N GLN A 121 -20.65 12.32 27.65
CA GLN A 121 -21.99 11.75 27.98
C GLN A 121 -22.04 10.23 27.91
N GLY A 122 -20.90 9.60 27.72
CA GLY A 122 -20.76 8.15 27.65
C GLY A 122 -21.02 7.61 26.26
N TYR A 123 -20.10 6.81 25.80
CA TYR A 123 -20.26 6.10 24.54
C TYR A 123 -21.12 4.86 24.75
N LEU A 124 -22.06 4.60 23.83
CA LEU A 124 -22.78 3.34 23.83
C LEU A 124 -21.78 2.19 23.68
N GLN A 125 -21.90 1.22 24.57
CA GLN A 125 -21.14 -0.02 24.42
C GLN A 125 -21.67 -0.75 23.18
N LEU A 126 -20.87 -0.80 22.12
CA LEU A 126 -21.23 -1.57 20.95
C LEU A 126 -21.14 -3.06 21.27
N SER A 127 -22.17 -3.81 20.94
CA SER A 127 -22.16 -5.26 20.89
C SER A 127 -22.15 -5.70 19.43
N TRP A 128 -21.25 -6.60 19.10
CA TRP A 128 -21.12 -7.16 17.78
C TRP A 128 -21.76 -8.53 17.74
N LEU A 129 -22.55 -8.76 16.71
CA LEU A 129 -23.13 -10.08 16.49
C LEU A 129 -22.08 -11.01 15.87
N PRO A 130 -22.17 -12.33 16.12
CA PRO A 130 -21.38 -13.29 15.42
C PRO A 130 -21.50 -13.15 13.90
N GLY A 131 -20.38 -13.29 13.17
CA GLY A 131 -20.34 -13.16 11.72
C GLY A 131 -20.32 -11.74 11.16
N GLU A 132 -20.24 -10.70 12.01
CA GLU A 132 -19.96 -9.32 11.56
C GLU A 132 -18.46 -9.05 11.55
N CYS A 133 -17.97 -8.26 10.59
CA CYS A 133 -16.57 -7.90 10.52
C CYS A 133 -16.34 -6.39 10.37
N GLN A 134 -15.15 -5.96 10.78
CA GLN A 134 -14.60 -4.62 10.53
C GLN A 134 -13.41 -4.70 9.59
N VAL A 135 -13.28 -3.72 8.71
CA VAL A 135 -12.26 -3.65 7.68
C VAL A 135 -11.50 -2.33 7.76
N ASP A 136 -10.18 -2.41 7.83
CA ASP A 136 -9.32 -1.21 7.86
C ASP A 136 -7.95 -1.51 7.25
N PHE A 137 -7.29 -0.46 6.75
CA PHE A 137 -5.93 -0.52 6.24
C PHE A 137 -4.91 0.03 7.22
N GLY A 138 -3.73 -0.60 7.21
CA GLY A 138 -2.54 -0.09 7.86
C GLY A 138 -1.36 0.02 6.91
N GLU A 139 -0.27 0.62 7.39
CA GLU A 139 0.99 0.74 6.65
C GLU A 139 2.10 -0.03 7.37
N ALA A 140 2.94 -0.72 6.60
CA ALA A 140 4.15 -1.36 7.10
C ALA A 140 5.23 -1.39 6.00
N ASP A 141 6.47 -1.63 6.42
CA ASP A 141 7.59 -1.82 5.51
C ASP A 141 7.82 -3.31 5.26
N PHE A 142 8.15 -3.66 4.01
CA PHE A 142 8.43 -5.01 3.54
C PHE A 142 9.74 -5.01 2.76
N ARG A 143 10.50 -6.09 2.85
CA ARG A 143 11.71 -6.27 2.02
C ARG A 143 11.34 -7.09 0.78
N VAL A 144 11.23 -6.41 -0.36
CA VAL A 144 10.90 -7.01 -1.66
C VAL A 144 12.13 -7.02 -2.53
N ARG A 145 12.58 -8.22 -2.96
CA ARG A 145 13.78 -8.37 -3.78
C ARG A 145 15.01 -7.63 -3.21
N GLY A 146 15.13 -7.61 -1.87
CA GLY A 146 16.22 -6.92 -1.16
C GLY A 146 16.00 -5.43 -0.86
N VAL A 147 15.00 -4.79 -1.45
CA VAL A 147 14.66 -3.37 -1.26
C VAL A 147 13.55 -3.22 -0.23
N VAL A 148 13.72 -2.30 0.72
CA VAL A 148 12.65 -1.98 1.67
C VAL A 148 11.62 -1.09 0.99
N THR A 149 10.39 -1.59 0.90
CA THR A 149 9.28 -0.94 0.23
C THR A 149 8.11 -0.77 1.18
N ARG A 150 7.53 0.43 1.24
CA ARG A 150 6.31 0.72 2.01
C ARG A 150 5.12 0.08 1.32
N GLY A 151 4.43 -0.84 2.02
CA GLY A 151 3.19 -1.45 1.57
C GLY A 151 1.99 -1.06 2.44
N ARG A 152 0.82 -1.46 1.99
CA ARG A 152 -0.44 -1.39 2.71
C ARG A 152 -0.81 -2.80 3.18
N TYR A 153 -1.53 -2.91 4.28
CA TYR A 153 -2.11 -4.19 4.67
C TYR A 153 -3.56 -4.00 5.09
N LEU A 154 -4.41 -4.83 4.54
CA LEU A 154 -5.82 -4.90 4.88
C LEU A 154 -5.99 -5.82 6.09
N THR A 155 -6.67 -5.36 7.12
CA THR A 155 -7.08 -6.18 8.25
C THR A 155 -8.59 -6.32 8.28
N VAL A 156 -9.07 -7.55 8.30
CA VAL A 156 -10.46 -7.90 8.54
C VAL A 156 -10.55 -8.48 9.95
N SER A 157 -11.24 -7.78 10.84
CA SER A 157 -11.40 -8.17 12.24
C SER A 157 -12.83 -8.63 12.50
N PHE A 158 -12.99 -9.71 13.24
CA PHE A 158 -14.28 -10.21 13.76
C PHE A 158 -14.40 -9.79 15.22
N PRO A 159 -15.12 -8.70 15.52
CA PRO A 159 -15.12 -8.13 16.88
C PRO A 159 -15.79 -9.03 17.92
N HIS A 160 -16.69 -9.93 17.53
CA HIS A 160 -17.31 -10.89 18.42
C HIS A 160 -16.28 -11.86 19.02
N SER A 161 -15.45 -12.47 18.20
CA SER A 161 -14.36 -13.36 18.65
C SER A 161 -13.07 -12.64 18.98
N ASN A 162 -12.90 -11.41 18.50
CA ASN A 162 -11.66 -10.67 18.51
C ASN A 162 -10.56 -11.30 17.62
N VAL A 163 -10.90 -12.14 16.66
CA VAL A 163 -9.98 -12.65 15.63
C VAL A 163 -9.77 -11.61 14.56
N GLY A 164 -8.54 -11.48 14.06
CA GLY A 164 -8.20 -10.60 12.94
C GLY A 164 -7.37 -11.33 11.90
N LEU A 165 -7.67 -11.09 10.64
CA LEU A 165 -6.98 -11.66 9.46
C LEU A 165 -6.37 -10.53 8.64
N THR A 166 -5.12 -10.70 8.20
CA THR A 166 -4.37 -9.61 7.55
C THR A 166 -3.74 -10.08 6.25
N GLN A 167 -3.73 -9.17 5.26
CA GLN A 167 -3.12 -9.38 3.95
C GLN A 167 -2.43 -8.10 3.46
N VAL A 168 -1.38 -8.23 2.67
CA VAL A 168 -0.57 -7.12 2.16
C VAL A 168 -0.96 -6.78 0.73
N PHE A 169 -1.01 -5.49 0.44
CA PHE A 169 -1.24 -4.91 -0.88
C PHE A 169 -0.29 -3.75 -1.12
N TRP A 170 -0.19 -3.29 -2.38
CA TRP A 170 0.63 -2.13 -2.72
C TRP A 170 -0.18 -0.83 -2.82
N GLY A 171 -1.50 -0.91 -2.63
CA GLY A 171 -2.43 0.23 -2.66
C GLY A 171 -3.72 -0.04 -1.89
N GLU A 172 -4.52 1.00 -1.75
CA GLU A 172 -5.83 0.98 -1.09
C GLU A 172 -6.94 1.22 -2.12
N THR A 173 -6.93 0.46 -3.22
CA THR A 173 -7.94 0.58 -4.28
C THR A 173 -9.06 -0.43 -4.10
N SER A 174 -10.17 -0.22 -4.82
CA SER A 174 -11.30 -1.17 -4.77
C SER A 174 -10.90 -2.59 -5.18
N GLU A 175 -9.91 -2.74 -6.09
CA GLU A 175 -9.37 -4.04 -6.48
C GLU A 175 -8.70 -4.73 -5.29
N CYS A 176 -7.92 -3.98 -4.49
CA CYS A 176 -7.24 -4.51 -3.31
C CYS A 176 -8.23 -4.90 -2.21
N VAL A 177 -9.23 -4.04 -1.94
CA VAL A 177 -10.27 -4.35 -0.94
C VAL A 177 -11.07 -5.59 -1.35
N CYS A 178 -11.60 -5.63 -2.58
CA CYS A 178 -12.40 -6.75 -3.04
C CYS A 178 -11.58 -8.05 -3.05
N GLN A 179 -10.31 -8.00 -3.48
CA GLN A 179 -9.44 -9.19 -3.46
C GLN A 179 -9.15 -9.65 -2.04
N GLY A 180 -8.86 -8.73 -1.13
CA GLY A 180 -8.61 -9.06 0.27
C GLY A 180 -9.83 -9.64 0.97
N LEU A 181 -11.01 -9.07 0.75
CA LEU A 181 -12.25 -9.61 1.29
C LEU A 181 -12.56 -11.00 0.71
N ARG A 182 -12.45 -11.17 -0.61
CA ARG A 182 -12.63 -12.46 -1.25
C ARG A 182 -11.72 -13.54 -0.65
N ASN A 183 -10.43 -13.24 -0.51
CA ASN A 183 -9.46 -14.18 0.07
C ASN A 183 -9.83 -14.54 1.51
N VAL A 184 -10.29 -13.57 2.32
CA VAL A 184 -10.78 -13.83 3.68
C VAL A 184 -12.01 -14.71 3.65
N PHE A 185 -13.01 -14.42 2.80
CA PHE A 185 -14.24 -15.20 2.71
C PHE A 185 -13.95 -16.67 2.33
N GLU A 186 -13.08 -16.87 1.35
CA GLU A 186 -12.64 -18.20 0.95
C GLU A 186 -11.86 -18.92 2.07
N PHE A 187 -11.00 -18.18 2.80
CA PHE A 187 -10.21 -18.72 3.91
C PHE A 187 -11.06 -19.14 5.12
N VAL A 188 -12.04 -18.31 5.50
CA VAL A 188 -12.93 -18.61 6.65
C VAL A 188 -14.09 -19.55 6.28
N GLY A 189 -14.35 -19.73 4.98
CA GLY A 189 -15.35 -20.63 4.45
C GLY A 189 -16.77 -20.03 4.39
N GLY A 190 -16.91 -18.69 4.38
CA GLY A 190 -18.23 -18.05 4.31
C GLY A 190 -18.15 -16.54 4.20
N VAL A 191 -19.30 -15.90 4.02
CA VAL A 191 -19.44 -14.46 3.84
C VAL A 191 -19.98 -13.82 5.12
N PRO A 192 -19.32 -12.79 5.70
CA PRO A 192 -19.85 -12.05 6.82
C PRO A 192 -21.22 -11.43 6.51
N ALA A 193 -22.10 -11.43 7.50
CA ALA A 193 -23.42 -10.81 7.35
C ALA A 193 -23.31 -9.29 7.09
N ARG A 194 -22.35 -8.65 7.75
CA ARG A 194 -22.09 -7.21 7.59
C ARG A 194 -20.60 -6.91 7.71
N ALA A 195 -20.10 -6.05 6.81
CA ALA A 195 -18.76 -5.46 6.87
C ALA A 195 -18.85 -3.97 7.21
N VAL A 196 -18.10 -3.53 8.21
CA VAL A 196 -18.03 -2.13 8.64
C VAL A 196 -16.67 -1.56 8.27
N PHE A 197 -16.67 -0.51 7.45
CA PHE A 197 -15.47 0.17 6.97
C PHE A 197 -15.23 1.48 7.75
N ASP A 198 -13.97 1.74 8.10
CA ASP A 198 -13.60 3.02 8.69
C ASP A 198 -13.74 4.17 7.70
N ASN A 199 -13.30 3.96 6.47
CA ASN A 199 -13.29 4.99 5.46
C ASN A 199 -13.95 4.51 4.16
N ALA A 200 -14.77 5.38 3.57
CA ALA A 200 -15.38 5.10 2.27
C ALA A 200 -14.42 5.27 1.09
N THR A 201 -13.23 5.85 1.30
CA THR A 201 -12.32 6.25 0.21
C THR A 201 -11.77 5.05 -0.56
N GLU A 202 -11.66 3.90 0.07
CA GLU A 202 -11.13 2.65 -0.49
C GLU A 202 -12.14 1.94 -1.41
N VAL A 203 -13.41 2.04 -1.07
CA VAL A 203 -14.50 1.36 -1.79
C VAL A 203 -15.40 2.35 -2.54
N GLY A 204 -15.14 3.65 -2.42
CA GLY A 204 -15.95 4.70 -3.04
C GLY A 204 -15.38 6.10 -2.78
N ARG A 205 -16.24 7.08 -2.79
CA ARG A 205 -15.90 8.46 -2.45
C ARG A 205 -17.08 9.15 -1.76
N ARG A 206 -16.80 10.03 -0.81
CA ARG A 206 -17.82 10.84 -0.18
C ARG A 206 -18.14 12.07 -1.03
N VAL A 207 -19.40 12.22 -1.44
CA VAL A 207 -19.89 13.35 -2.24
C VAL A 207 -21.11 13.94 -1.53
N CYS A 208 -21.05 15.22 -1.17
CA CYS A 208 -22.13 15.93 -0.46
C CYS A 208 -22.63 15.23 0.80
N GLY A 209 -21.73 14.58 1.55
CA GLY A 209 -22.08 13.86 2.78
C GLY A 209 -22.49 12.40 2.58
N GLU A 210 -22.85 12.00 1.37
CA GLU A 210 -23.19 10.62 1.01
C GLU A 210 -21.98 9.86 0.47
N VAL A 211 -21.90 8.57 0.78
CA VAL A 211 -20.89 7.67 0.23
C VAL A 211 -21.37 7.13 -1.11
N ARG A 212 -20.65 7.48 -2.18
CA ARG A 212 -20.84 6.89 -3.51
C ARG A 212 -19.82 5.78 -3.71
N LEU A 213 -20.29 4.55 -3.70
CA LEU A 213 -19.48 3.36 -3.91
C LEU A 213 -18.92 3.30 -5.33
N SER A 214 -17.74 2.69 -5.49
CA SER A 214 -17.23 2.28 -6.78
C SER A 214 -18.16 1.23 -7.40
N GLU A 215 -18.22 1.17 -8.72
CA GLU A 215 -19.05 0.17 -9.41
C GLU A 215 -18.59 -1.25 -9.07
N MET A 216 -17.27 -1.45 -8.96
CA MET A 216 -16.70 -2.74 -8.57
C MET A 216 -17.20 -3.18 -7.20
N PHE A 217 -17.11 -2.34 -6.19
CA PHE A 217 -17.52 -2.70 -4.83
C PHE A 217 -19.04 -2.92 -4.74
N ARG A 218 -19.85 -2.16 -5.48
CA ARG A 218 -21.30 -2.43 -5.57
C ARG A 218 -21.61 -3.82 -6.15
N ARG A 219 -20.92 -4.18 -7.24
CA ARG A 219 -21.06 -5.51 -7.86
C ARG A 219 -20.55 -6.62 -6.94
N PHE A 220 -19.44 -6.37 -6.25
CA PHE A 220 -18.87 -7.28 -5.26
C PHE A 220 -19.87 -7.53 -4.11
N SER A 221 -20.40 -6.47 -3.49
CA SER A 221 -21.39 -6.59 -2.41
C SER A 221 -22.66 -7.30 -2.86
N ALA A 222 -23.12 -7.02 -4.08
CA ALA A 222 -24.30 -7.72 -4.64
C ALA A 222 -23.99 -9.21 -4.92
N HIS A 223 -22.80 -9.55 -5.41
CA HIS A 223 -22.39 -10.93 -5.68
C HIS A 223 -22.34 -11.80 -4.42
N TYR A 224 -21.83 -11.25 -3.33
CA TYR A 224 -21.72 -11.94 -2.04
C TYR A 224 -22.92 -11.69 -1.11
N CYS A 225 -23.92 -10.91 -1.51
CA CYS A 225 -25.01 -10.45 -0.63
C CYS A 225 -24.49 -9.81 0.67
N LEU A 226 -23.38 -9.07 0.60
CA LEU A 226 -22.69 -8.48 1.72
C LEU A 226 -23.33 -7.14 2.10
N ASP A 227 -23.88 -7.04 3.31
CA ASP A 227 -24.24 -5.75 3.89
C ASP A 227 -22.97 -4.98 4.29
N HIS A 228 -23.01 -3.66 4.08
CA HIS A 228 -21.88 -2.81 4.41
C HIS A 228 -22.32 -1.48 5.01
N THR A 229 -21.52 -1.02 5.96
CA THR A 229 -21.72 0.27 6.64
C THR A 229 -20.40 1.02 6.74
N PHE A 230 -20.49 2.35 6.82
CA PHE A 230 -19.33 3.21 7.01
C PHE A 230 -19.46 3.93 8.35
N THR A 231 -18.38 3.91 9.14
CA THR A 231 -18.36 4.65 10.38
C THR A 231 -18.43 6.15 10.12
N ASN A 232 -19.03 6.90 11.03
CA ASN A 232 -19.05 8.34 10.93
C ASN A 232 -17.65 8.91 11.15
N PRO A 233 -17.25 9.96 10.41
CA PRO A 233 -16.03 10.69 10.71
C PRO A 233 -16.10 11.17 12.17
N TYR A 234 -15.02 10.91 12.93
CA TYR A 234 -14.85 11.27 14.34
C TYR A 234 -15.57 10.39 15.39
N SER A 235 -16.10 9.23 15.04
CA SER A 235 -16.67 8.25 15.98
C SER A 235 -15.61 7.21 16.39
N GLY A 236 -14.60 7.62 17.15
CA GLY A 236 -13.49 6.75 17.58
C GLY A 236 -13.92 5.49 18.35
N ASN A 237 -15.13 5.47 18.91
CA ASN A 237 -15.63 4.31 19.66
C ASN A 237 -16.11 3.16 18.77
N GLU A 238 -16.59 3.48 17.56
CA GLU A 238 -17.03 2.48 16.60
C GLU A 238 -15.87 1.70 15.98
N LYS A 239 -14.63 2.20 16.14
CA LYS A 239 -13.41 1.75 15.47
C LYS A 239 -12.44 0.97 16.36
N GLY A 240 -12.60 1.05 17.68
CA GLY A 240 -11.56 0.65 18.63
C GLY A 240 -11.05 -0.79 18.47
N ASN A 241 -11.84 -1.71 17.91
CA ASN A 241 -11.39 -3.09 17.71
C ASN A 241 -10.45 -3.22 16.51
N VAL A 242 -10.85 -2.77 15.31
CA VAL A 242 -10.02 -2.94 14.10
C VAL A 242 -8.74 -2.10 14.16
N GLU A 243 -8.79 -0.86 14.64
CA GLU A 243 -7.58 -0.03 14.81
C GLU A 243 -6.57 -0.71 15.78
N ALA A 244 -7.07 -1.29 16.88
CA ALA A 244 -6.24 -2.05 17.81
C ALA A 244 -5.62 -3.28 17.13
N LYS A 245 -6.39 -4.00 16.29
CA LYS A 245 -5.90 -5.17 15.52
C LYS A 245 -4.89 -4.77 14.46
N VAL A 246 -5.14 -3.71 13.69
CA VAL A 246 -4.17 -3.15 12.73
C VAL A 246 -2.84 -2.85 13.43
N GLY A 247 -2.87 -2.11 14.54
CA GLY A 247 -1.67 -1.82 15.33
C GLY A 247 -1.02 -3.07 15.95
N TYR A 248 -1.81 -4.05 16.36
CA TYR A 248 -1.33 -5.31 16.94
C TYR A 248 -0.63 -6.16 15.86
N HIS A 249 -1.26 -6.37 14.70
CA HIS A 249 -0.68 -7.14 13.59
C HIS A 249 0.61 -6.52 13.08
N ARG A 250 0.66 -5.18 12.94
CA ARG A 250 1.90 -4.50 12.56
C ARG A 250 3.08 -4.82 13.47
N ARG A 251 2.86 -4.85 14.78
CA ARG A 251 3.93 -5.10 15.75
C ARG A 251 4.35 -6.56 15.85
N ASN A 252 3.46 -7.49 15.54
CA ASN A 252 3.69 -8.92 15.79
C ASN A 252 3.93 -9.72 14.48
N LEU A 253 3.38 -9.30 13.34
CA LEU A 253 3.57 -9.98 12.05
C LEU A 253 4.64 -9.29 11.19
N PHE A 254 4.87 -7.98 11.37
CA PHE A 254 5.76 -7.21 10.52
C PHE A 254 7.02 -6.69 11.24
N VAL A 255 7.33 -7.24 12.42
CA VAL A 255 8.56 -6.97 13.15
C VAL A 255 9.23 -8.32 13.51
N PRO A 256 10.48 -8.54 13.05
CA PRO A 256 11.29 -7.69 12.14
C PRO A 256 10.67 -7.53 10.75
N VAL A 257 11.16 -6.55 9.96
CA VAL A 257 10.66 -6.29 8.59
C VAL A 257 10.69 -7.57 7.76
N PRO A 258 9.54 -8.12 7.34
CA PRO A 258 9.48 -9.41 6.69
C PRO A 258 10.02 -9.35 5.26
N GLN A 259 10.59 -10.46 4.81
CA GLN A 259 11.02 -10.65 3.44
C GLN A 259 9.89 -11.26 2.61
N MET A 260 9.60 -10.67 1.46
CA MET A 260 8.53 -11.07 0.57
C MET A 260 9.06 -11.20 -0.86
N HIS A 261 8.87 -12.36 -1.46
CA HIS A 261 9.24 -12.65 -2.84
C HIS A 261 8.01 -12.62 -3.77
N ASP A 262 6.93 -13.20 -3.31
CA ASP A 262 5.63 -13.23 -3.98
C ASP A 262 4.55 -12.79 -2.99
N ALA A 263 3.74 -11.82 -3.39
CA ALA A 263 2.74 -11.21 -2.51
C ALA A 263 1.53 -12.13 -2.29
N GLU A 264 1.15 -12.92 -3.29
CA GLU A 264 -0.01 -13.82 -3.21
C GLU A 264 0.31 -15.00 -2.28
N ALA A 265 1.47 -15.67 -2.46
CA ALA A 265 1.95 -16.72 -1.57
C ALA A 265 2.23 -16.21 -0.14
N PHE A 266 2.73 -14.96 -0.02
CA PHE A 266 2.93 -14.32 1.28
C PHE A 266 1.59 -14.12 1.99
N ASN A 267 0.55 -13.68 1.29
CA ASN A 267 -0.76 -13.44 1.86
C ASN A 267 -1.46 -14.74 2.31
N GLU A 268 -1.32 -15.83 1.58
CA GLU A 268 -1.85 -17.14 2.02
C GLU A 268 -1.24 -17.59 3.35
N ARG A 269 0.08 -17.41 3.50
CA ARG A 269 0.76 -17.69 4.77
C ARG A 269 0.29 -16.73 5.86
N LEU A 270 0.20 -15.43 5.54
CA LEU A 270 -0.15 -14.38 6.49
C LEU A 270 -1.56 -14.54 7.07
N LEU A 271 -2.51 -15.06 6.29
CA LEU A 271 -3.84 -15.41 6.79
C LEU A 271 -3.76 -16.50 7.86
N ARG A 272 -2.96 -17.56 7.64
CA ARG A 272 -2.74 -18.63 8.62
C ARG A 272 -2.04 -18.09 9.86
N ASP A 273 -0.93 -17.38 9.69
CA ASP A 273 -0.17 -16.79 10.79
C ASP A 273 -1.04 -15.85 11.64
N SER A 274 -1.93 -15.08 11.00
CA SER A 274 -2.88 -14.19 11.67
C SER A 274 -3.89 -14.95 12.54
N LEU A 275 -4.39 -16.07 12.05
CA LEU A 275 -5.32 -16.93 12.79
C LEU A 275 -4.60 -17.64 13.95
N ASP A 276 -3.42 -18.18 13.70
CA ASP A 276 -2.60 -18.87 14.71
C ASP A 276 -2.24 -17.97 15.90
N MET A 277 -2.08 -16.67 15.65
CA MET A 277 -1.88 -15.69 16.72
C MET A 277 -3.05 -15.59 17.70
N SER A 278 -4.23 -16.06 17.36
CA SER A 278 -5.41 -16.11 18.24
C SER A 278 -5.55 -17.42 19.00
N ALA A 279 -4.73 -18.45 18.67
CA ALA A 279 -4.85 -19.80 19.24
C ALA A 279 -4.69 -19.85 20.76
N GLU A 280 -3.75 -19.06 21.31
CA GLU A 280 -3.46 -19.04 22.75
C GLU A 280 -4.16 -17.89 23.48
N LYS A 281 -4.97 -17.07 22.77
CA LYS A 281 -5.59 -15.87 23.34
C LYS A 281 -6.97 -16.13 23.86
N ARG A 282 -7.30 -15.35 24.89
CA ARG A 282 -8.64 -15.27 25.42
C ARG A 282 -9.25 -13.90 25.15
N HIS A 283 -10.51 -13.89 24.79
CA HIS A 283 -11.25 -12.66 24.56
C HIS A 283 -11.23 -11.78 25.82
N TYR A 284 -10.83 -10.52 25.66
CA TYR A 284 -10.51 -9.60 26.75
C TYR A 284 -11.69 -9.29 27.71
N ARG A 285 -12.94 -9.47 27.26
CA ARG A 285 -14.15 -9.30 28.11
C ARG A 285 -14.73 -10.62 28.60
N LEU A 286 -14.80 -11.62 27.72
CA LEU A 286 -15.51 -12.88 28.00
C LEU A 286 -14.63 -13.92 28.69
N GLY A 287 -13.29 -13.82 28.55
CA GLY A 287 -12.36 -14.80 29.06
C GLY A 287 -12.38 -16.15 28.32
N THR A 288 -13.27 -16.31 27.33
CA THR A 288 -13.36 -17.47 26.43
C THR A 288 -12.21 -17.46 25.42
N PRO A 289 -11.67 -18.59 24.99
CA PRO A 289 -10.68 -18.65 23.91
C PRO A 289 -11.18 -17.96 22.63
N GLU A 290 -10.34 -17.13 21.99
CA GLU A 290 -10.73 -16.40 20.78
C GLU A 290 -11.15 -17.34 19.65
N LEU A 291 -10.50 -18.49 19.48
CA LEU A 291 -10.86 -19.46 18.44
C LEU A 291 -12.20 -20.17 18.71
N GLU A 292 -12.58 -20.37 19.97
CA GLU A 292 -13.89 -20.94 20.33
C GLU A 292 -15.02 -19.97 19.92
N LEU A 293 -14.87 -18.68 20.22
CA LEU A 293 -15.79 -17.65 19.76
C LEU A 293 -15.77 -17.45 18.23
N PHE A 294 -14.63 -17.73 17.60
CA PHE A 294 -14.53 -17.65 16.15
C PHE A 294 -15.32 -18.76 15.42
N GLU A 295 -15.50 -19.90 16.04
CA GLU A 295 -16.42 -20.93 15.51
C GLU A 295 -17.89 -20.43 15.54
N GLU A 296 -18.25 -19.58 16.52
CA GLU A 296 -19.57 -18.92 16.52
C GLU A 296 -19.66 -17.90 15.36
N ASP A 297 -18.61 -17.12 15.11
CA ASP A 297 -18.53 -16.23 13.94
C ASP A 297 -18.69 -17.05 12.65
N ARG A 298 -17.94 -18.13 12.49
CA ARG A 298 -18.00 -19.00 11.30
C ARG A 298 -19.38 -19.62 11.07
N ALA A 299 -20.04 -20.03 12.13
CA ALA A 299 -21.38 -20.60 12.07
C ALA A 299 -22.46 -19.59 11.64
N ALA A 300 -22.17 -18.29 11.83
CA ALA A 300 -23.08 -17.19 11.45
C ALA A 300 -22.80 -16.64 10.03
N LEU A 301 -21.73 -17.11 9.34
CA LEU A 301 -21.42 -16.69 7.97
C LEU A 301 -22.43 -17.26 6.99
N ALA A 302 -22.75 -16.50 5.94
CA ALA A 302 -23.51 -16.99 4.80
C ALA A 302 -22.64 -17.90 3.92
N GLU A 303 -23.31 -18.79 3.17
CA GLU A 303 -22.62 -19.67 2.21
C GLU A 303 -21.90 -18.89 1.11
N LEU A 304 -20.75 -19.41 0.68
CA LEU A 304 -20.03 -18.86 -0.45
C LEU A 304 -20.80 -19.10 -1.76
N PRO A 305 -20.85 -18.14 -2.68
CA PRO A 305 -21.39 -18.36 -4.01
C PRO A 305 -20.56 -19.43 -4.76
N PRO A 306 -21.18 -20.15 -5.73
CA PRO A 306 -20.49 -21.23 -6.48
C PRO A 306 -19.25 -20.77 -7.25
N ALA A 307 -19.14 -19.49 -7.58
CA ALA A 307 -18.00 -18.89 -8.26
C ALA A 307 -17.52 -17.67 -7.50
N GLY A 308 -16.21 -17.53 -7.30
CA GLY A 308 -15.62 -16.34 -6.69
C GLY A 308 -15.73 -15.13 -7.63
N TYR A 309 -15.97 -13.94 -7.04
CA TYR A 309 -16.00 -12.69 -7.82
C TYR A 309 -14.61 -12.37 -8.40
N GLN A 310 -14.57 -11.98 -9.66
CA GLN A 310 -13.32 -11.55 -10.28
C GLN A 310 -13.00 -10.10 -9.91
N CYS A 311 -12.02 -9.91 -9.02
CA CYS A 311 -11.63 -8.61 -8.46
C CYS A 311 -10.75 -7.84 -9.45
N VAL A 312 -11.24 -7.60 -10.66
CA VAL A 312 -10.54 -6.87 -11.72
C VAL A 312 -11.38 -5.72 -12.24
N ARG A 313 -10.72 -4.63 -12.57
CA ARG A 313 -11.30 -3.50 -13.29
C ARG A 313 -10.91 -3.60 -14.76
N TRP A 314 -11.90 -3.59 -15.64
CA TRP A 314 -11.67 -3.61 -17.07
C TRP A 314 -11.49 -2.20 -17.62
N GLU A 315 -10.48 -2.01 -18.46
CA GLU A 315 -10.22 -0.81 -19.21
C GLU A 315 -9.87 -1.14 -20.65
N THR A 316 -10.39 -0.37 -21.62
CA THR A 316 -9.89 -0.41 -22.99
C THR A 316 -8.72 0.55 -23.14
N ARG A 317 -7.61 0.07 -23.71
CA ARG A 317 -6.38 0.84 -23.92
C ARG A 317 -5.92 0.74 -25.36
N ARG A 318 -5.61 1.89 -25.96
CA ARG A 318 -5.02 1.95 -27.28
C ARG A 318 -3.52 1.79 -27.21
N CYS A 319 -2.98 0.83 -27.95
CA CYS A 319 -1.55 0.59 -28.05
C CYS A 319 -0.87 1.60 -28.99
N SER A 320 0.38 1.95 -28.66
CA SER A 320 1.29 2.72 -29.50
C SER A 320 1.67 1.95 -30.77
N LYS A 321 2.49 2.55 -31.64
CA LYS A 321 3.08 1.86 -32.79
C LYS A 321 4.01 0.70 -32.41
N GLN A 322 4.46 0.65 -31.19
CA GLN A 322 5.26 -0.45 -30.61
C GLN A 322 4.41 -1.54 -29.94
N GLY A 323 3.08 -1.40 -29.89
CA GLY A 323 2.20 -2.31 -29.17
C GLY A 323 2.25 -2.12 -27.64
N VAL A 324 2.59 -0.92 -27.17
CA VAL A 324 2.72 -0.56 -25.74
C VAL A 324 1.60 0.39 -25.36
N PHE A 325 1.03 0.21 -24.17
CA PHE A 325 0.06 1.11 -23.56
C PHE A 325 0.50 1.54 -22.16
N THR A 326 -0.17 2.53 -21.58
CA THR A 326 0.16 3.07 -20.26
C THR A 326 -1.04 2.96 -19.32
N LEU A 327 -0.81 2.50 -18.09
CA LEU A 327 -1.75 2.53 -16.98
C LEU A 327 -1.34 3.58 -15.95
N GLY A 328 -2.33 4.22 -15.33
CA GLY A 328 -2.08 5.28 -14.34
C GLY A 328 -1.29 6.48 -14.88
N GLY A 329 -1.12 6.60 -16.19
CA GLY A 329 -0.36 7.67 -16.84
C GLY A 329 1.16 7.51 -16.83
N ILE A 330 1.71 6.53 -16.11
CA ILE A 330 3.17 6.38 -15.89
C ILE A 330 3.71 4.95 -16.10
N HIS A 331 2.93 3.92 -15.82
CA HIS A 331 3.37 2.53 -15.93
C HIS A 331 3.11 1.98 -17.33
N ARG A 332 4.14 1.58 -18.03
CA ARG A 332 4.07 1.05 -19.39
C ARG A 332 4.02 -0.46 -19.40
N TYR A 333 3.13 -1.00 -20.24
CA TYR A 333 2.96 -2.44 -20.46
C TYR A 333 2.89 -2.72 -21.95
N SER A 334 3.27 -3.91 -22.38
CA SER A 334 3.26 -4.32 -23.78
C SER A 334 2.14 -5.32 -24.08
N ALA A 335 1.45 -5.11 -25.18
CA ALA A 335 0.62 -6.14 -25.83
C ALA A 335 1.35 -6.82 -27.01
N GLY A 336 2.57 -6.36 -27.27
CA GLY A 336 3.38 -6.82 -28.39
C GLY A 336 3.08 -6.10 -29.71
N PRO A 337 4.02 -6.21 -30.68
CA PRO A 337 3.95 -5.50 -31.95
C PRO A 337 2.73 -5.86 -32.82
N ALA A 338 2.11 -7.02 -32.62
CA ALA A 338 0.89 -7.44 -33.31
C ALA A 338 -0.32 -6.54 -33.02
N TYR A 339 -0.27 -5.82 -31.88
CA TYR A 339 -1.31 -4.90 -31.43
C TYR A 339 -0.95 -3.43 -31.68
N ALA A 340 0.04 -3.16 -32.54
CA ALA A 340 0.43 -1.79 -32.88
C ALA A 340 -0.77 -0.97 -33.41
N GLY A 341 -1.11 0.11 -32.72
CA GLY A 341 -2.22 1.00 -33.05
C GLY A 341 -3.63 0.45 -32.79
N LYS A 342 -3.74 -0.78 -32.28
CA LYS A 342 -5.02 -1.43 -31.94
C LYS A 342 -5.44 -1.12 -30.49
N GLU A 343 -6.69 -1.40 -30.19
CA GLU A 343 -7.25 -1.39 -28.85
C GLU A 343 -7.15 -2.81 -28.26
N VAL A 344 -6.91 -2.85 -26.94
CA VAL A 344 -6.86 -4.08 -26.15
C VAL A 344 -7.67 -3.89 -24.87
N ALA A 345 -8.30 -4.95 -24.41
CA ALA A 345 -8.94 -4.97 -23.11
C ALA A 345 -7.90 -5.31 -22.05
N VAL A 346 -7.90 -4.55 -20.97
CA VAL A 346 -6.94 -4.70 -19.88
C VAL A 346 -7.69 -4.96 -18.57
N ALA A 347 -7.47 -6.13 -17.98
CA ALA A 347 -7.99 -6.48 -16.67
C ALA A 347 -6.96 -6.09 -15.61
N VAL A 348 -7.28 -5.07 -14.82
CA VAL A 348 -6.42 -4.54 -13.75
C VAL A 348 -6.89 -5.12 -12.41
N GLY A 349 -6.13 -6.07 -11.86
CA GLY A 349 -6.36 -6.67 -10.54
C GLY A 349 -5.51 -6.01 -9.44
N ALA A 350 -5.52 -6.60 -8.25
CA ALA A 350 -4.71 -6.12 -7.13
C ALA A 350 -3.20 -6.36 -7.36
N PHE A 351 -2.83 -7.51 -7.92
CA PHE A 351 -1.43 -7.92 -8.12
C PHE A 351 -1.03 -8.08 -9.58
N ARG A 352 -2.00 -8.31 -10.47
CA ARG A 352 -1.77 -8.65 -11.87
C ARG A 352 -2.49 -7.69 -12.82
N VAL A 353 -1.87 -7.48 -13.97
CA VAL A 353 -2.44 -6.80 -15.12
C VAL A 353 -2.47 -7.80 -16.28
N ARG A 354 -3.67 -8.16 -16.76
CA ARG A 354 -3.85 -9.05 -17.92
C ARG A 354 -4.29 -8.27 -19.13
N VAL A 355 -3.60 -8.49 -20.22
CA VAL A 355 -3.93 -7.93 -21.53
C VAL A 355 -4.70 -8.97 -22.32
N VAL A 356 -5.85 -8.59 -22.85
CA VAL A 356 -6.78 -9.50 -23.53
C VAL A 356 -7.09 -8.93 -24.91
N ASP A 357 -7.09 -9.78 -25.91
CA ASP A 357 -7.56 -9.44 -27.26
C ASP A 357 -9.07 -9.24 -27.23
N GLU A 358 -9.57 -8.08 -27.67
CA GLU A 358 -11.01 -7.77 -27.65
C GLU A 358 -11.82 -8.65 -28.61
N GLY A 359 -11.20 -9.16 -29.69
CA GLY A 359 -11.90 -9.96 -30.71
C GLY A 359 -12.00 -11.44 -30.33
N THR A 360 -10.94 -12.00 -29.72
CA THR A 360 -10.88 -13.43 -29.39
C THR A 360 -11.16 -13.72 -27.93
N GLY A 361 -10.99 -12.75 -27.05
CA GLY A 361 -11.04 -12.94 -25.61
C GLY A 361 -9.82 -13.67 -25.02
N GLU A 362 -8.79 -13.93 -25.81
CA GLU A 362 -7.58 -14.62 -25.39
C GLU A 362 -6.65 -13.71 -24.59
N VAL A 363 -6.01 -14.24 -23.56
CA VAL A 363 -4.97 -13.53 -22.81
C VAL A 363 -3.71 -13.43 -23.64
N VAL A 364 -3.33 -12.22 -24.01
CA VAL A 364 -2.15 -11.89 -24.80
C VAL A 364 -0.88 -11.84 -23.96
N ALA A 365 -1.00 -11.25 -22.76
CA ALA A 365 0.10 -11.10 -21.81
C ALA A 365 -0.44 -10.91 -20.39
N GLU A 366 0.37 -11.30 -19.42
CA GLU A 366 0.12 -11.05 -17.99
C GLU A 366 1.37 -10.49 -17.32
N TYR A 367 1.19 -9.48 -16.49
CA TYR A 367 2.25 -8.76 -15.80
C TYR A 367 1.96 -8.64 -14.31
N GLU A 368 3.00 -8.51 -13.48
CA GLU A 368 2.86 -7.94 -12.14
C GLU A 368 2.35 -6.50 -12.28
N ARG A 369 1.43 -6.11 -11.41
CA ARG A 369 0.93 -4.74 -11.41
C ARG A 369 1.95 -3.82 -10.76
N GLU A 370 2.39 -2.84 -11.50
CA GLU A 370 3.25 -1.78 -11.01
C GLU A 370 2.48 -0.72 -10.23
N TRP A 371 3.09 -0.25 -9.15
CA TRP A 371 2.51 0.70 -8.22
C TRP A 371 3.44 1.88 -7.95
N GLY A 372 2.87 2.97 -7.45
CA GLY A 372 3.63 4.15 -7.05
C GLY A 372 3.64 5.26 -8.09
N SER A 373 4.55 6.23 -7.93
CA SER A 373 4.65 7.44 -8.75
C SER A 373 5.88 7.46 -9.66
N VAL A 374 6.71 6.43 -9.61
CA VAL A 374 7.88 6.31 -10.47
C VAL A 374 7.48 5.60 -11.77
N PRO A 375 7.77 6.16 -12.95
CA PRO A 375 7.50 5.49 -14.21
C PRO A 375 8.22 4.15 -14.31
N THR A 376 7.51 3.12 -14.75
CA THR A 376 8.06 1.79 -15.01
C THR A 376 7.79 1.35 -16.44
N ASP A 377 8.62 0.46 -16.95
CA ASP A 377 8.45 -0.18 -18.26
C ASP A 377 8.53 -1.70 -18.08
N SER A 378 7.38 -2.36 -18.12
CA SER A 378 7.21 -3.81 -18.00
C SER A 378 7.04 -4.45 -19.39
N SER A 379 7.80 -3.99 -20.38
CA SER A 379 7.76 -4.56 -21.73
C SER A 379 8.35 -5.97 -21.72
N ASP A 380 7.56 -6.96 -22.17
CA ASP A 380 8.00 -8.34 -22.29
C ASP A 380 8.88 -8.53 -23.54
N PRO A 381 10.16 -8.93 -23.41
CA PRO A 381 11.04 -9.19 -24.54
C PRO A 381 10.51 -10.29 -25.47
N VAL A 382 9.83 -11.30 -24.92
CA VAL A 382 9.29 -12.45 -25.69
C VAL A 382 8.31 -11.99 -26.77
N LEU A 383 7.45 -11.02 -26.45
CA LEU A 383 6.48 -10.48 -27.40
C LEU A 383 7.14 -9.78 -28.61
N GLN A 384 8.36 -9.30 -28.45
CA GLN A 384 9.12 -8.63 -29.49
C GLN A 384 9.94 -9.59 -30.34
N LEU A 385 10.27 -10.77 -29.84
CA LEU A 385 11.10 -11.76 -30.55
C LEU A 385 10.54 -12.12 -31.93
N ARG A 386 9.22 -12.31 -32.06
CA ARG A 386 8.61 -12.64 -33.35
C ARG A 386 8.90 -11.60 -34.43
N LEU A 387 8.78 -10.32 -34.07
CA LEU A 387 9.06 -9.23 -35.00
C LEU A 387 10.57 -9.11 -35.27
N LEU A 388 11.37 -9.29 -34.24
CA LEU A 388 12.83 -9.22 -34.34
C LEU A 388 13.41 -10.34 -35.20
N CYS A 389 12.86 -11.57 -35.12
CA CYS A 389 13.20 -12.68 -36.01
C CYS A 389 12.93 -12.38 -37.50
N MET A 390 11.87 -11.60 -37.78
CA MET A 390 11.55 -11.17 -39.15
C MET A 390 12.38 -9.95 -39.59
N ARG A 391 12.85 -9.14 -38.65
CA ARG A 391 13.60 -7.89 -38.91
C ARG A 391 14.84 -7.79 -38.01
N PRO A 392 15.86 -8.64 -38.20
CA PRO A 392 17.05 -8.68 -37.33
C PRO A 392 17.83 -7.35 -37.29
N ALA A 393 17.69 -6.50 -38.31
CA ALA A 393 18.31 -5.18 -38.35
C ALA A 393 17.94 -4.27 -37.14
N GLY A 394 16.81 -4.55 -36.46
CA GLY A 394 16.40 -3.86 -35.23
C GLY A 394 17.07 -4.34 -33.94
N TRP A 395 17.97 -5.32 -34.03
CA TRP A 395 18.62 -5.96 -32.88
C TRP A 395 19.30 -4.98 -31.93
N ARG A 396 20.13 -4.07 -32.46
CA ARG A 396 20.99 -3.17 -31.67
C ARG A 396 20.22 -2.33 -30.65
N ASP A 397 19.01 -1.88 -31.02
CA ASP A 397 18.20 -0.98 -30.21
C ASP A 397 16.99 -1.71 -29.57
N SER A 398 16.98 -3.06 -29.63
CA SER A 398 15.85 -3.84 -29.14
C SER A 398 15.89 -4.02 -27.63
N VAL A 399 14.68 -4.10 -27.01
CA VAL A 399 14.51 -4.48 -25.60
C VAL A 399 15.05 -5.91 -25.36
N VAL A 400 14.93 -6.79 -26.34
CA VAL A 400 15.47 -8.16 -26.30
C VAL A 400 16.97 -8.12 -26.00
N ARG A 401 17.74 -7.34 -26.77
CA ARG A 401 19.19 -7.19 -26.55
C ARG A 401 19.52 -6.66 -25.16
N GLN A 402 18.74 -5.68 -24.67
CA GLN A 402 18.96 -5.08 -23.35
C GLN A 402 18.61 -6.04 -22.19
N SER A 403 17.79 -7.05 -22.44
CA SER A 403 17.35 -8.04 -21.46
C SER A 403 18.24 -9.29 -21.41
N LEU A 404 19.21 -9.41 -22.31
CA LEU A 404 20.12 -10.55 -22.36
C LEU A 404 21.40 -10.31 -21.55
N PRO A 405 22.00 -11.38 -21.00
CA PRO A 405 23.32 -11.35 -20.41
C PRO A 405 24.40 -10.90 -21.40
N ARG A 406 25.42 -10.26 -20.90
CA ARG A 406 26.49 -9.66 -21.70
C ARG A 406 27.16 -10.67 -22.64
N GLU A 407 27.40 -11.90 -22.19
CA GLU A 407 28.04 -12.97 -22.97
C GLU A 407 27.24 -13.31 -24.25
N LEU A 408 25.90 -13.45 -24.11
CA LEU A 408 25.00 -13.66 -25.23
C LEU A 408 24.89 -12.45 -26.16
N VAL A 409 24.92 -11.25 -25.60
CA VAL A 409 24.90 -10.01 -26.38
C VAL A 409 26.16 -9.91 -27.25
N GLU A 410 27.35 -10.16 -26.68
CA GLU A 410 28.63 -10.13 -27.41
C GLU A 410 28.67 -11.18 -28.54
N PHE A 411 28.13 -12.38 -28.28
CA PHE A 411 28.02 -13.42 -29.31
C PHE A 411 27.08 -13.00 -30.46
N LEU A 412 25.83 -12.61 -30.12
CA LEU A 412 24.83 -12.24 -31.11
C LEU A 412 25.16 -10.94 -31.86
N ASP A 413 25.92 -10.01 -31.26
CA ASP A 413 26.44 -8.80 -31.93
C ASP A 413 27.48 -9.14 -33.01
N GLY A 414 28.15 -10.28 -32.87
CA GLY A 414 29.13 -10.78 -33.85
C GLY A 414 28.51 -11.50 -35.04
N GLU A 415 27.22 -11.90 -34.91
CA GLU A 415 26.56 -12.69 -35.96
C GLU A 415 26.08 -11.83 -37.15
N GLY A 416 26.12 -12.41 -38.33
CA GLY A 416 25.51 -11.82 -39.52
C GLY A 416 23.99 -11.85 -39.48
N GLY A 417 23.32 -11.01 -40.28
CA GLY A 417 21.85 -10.85 -40.22
C GLY A 417 21.06 -12.15 -40.41
N ALA A 418 21.54 -13.13 -41.20
CA ALA A 418 20.89 -14.42 -41.42
C ALA A 418 21.05 -15.35 -40.19
N ASP A 419 22.27 -15.41 -39.67
CA ASP A 419 22.61 -16.22 -38.49
C ASP A 419 22.01 -15.66 -37.23
N LEU A 420 22.08 -14.35 -37.03
CA LEU A 420 21.34 -13.66 -35.95
C LEU A 420 19.83 -13.99 -35.99
N GLY A 421 19.20 -13.95 -37.17
CA GLY A 421 17.81 -14.28 -37.33
C GLY A 421 17.47 -15.74 -37.01
N ARG A 422 18.42 -16.68 -37.25
CA ARG A 422 18.31 -18.08 -36.85
C ARG A 422 18.38 -18.22 -35.34
N ASP A 423 19.36 -17.60 -34.71
CA ASP A 423 19.61 -17.72 -33.26
C ASP A 423 18.53 -17.06 -32.45
N LEU A 424 18.00 -15.94 -32.93
CA LEU A 424 16.78 -15.32 -32.34
C LEU A 424 15.54 -16.23 -32.45
N ARG A 425 15.40 -17.06 -33.52
CA ARG A 425 14.30 -18.05 -33.59
C ARG A 425 14.49 -19.15 -32.56
N VAL A 426 15.71 -19.63 -32.35
CA VAL A 426 16.03 -20.61 -31.30
C VAL A 426 15.62 -20.05 -29.92
N LEU A 427 16.01 -18.81 -29.61
CA LEU A 427 15.61 -18.15 -28.36
C LEU A 427 14.08 -18.03 -28.24
N ARG A 428 13.40 -17.64 -29.33
CA ARG A 428 11.92 -17.53 -29.34
C ARG A 428 11.26 -18.87 -29.03
N ASP A 429 11.69 -19.93 -29.69
CA ASP A 429 11.06 -21.26 -29.61
C ASP A 429 11.32 -21.88 -28.22
N ALA A 430 12.52 -21.76 -27.70
CA ALA A 430 12.85 -22.15 -26.32
C ALA A 430 12.07 -21.33 -25.28
N SER A 431 11.89 -20.02 -25.51
CA SER A 431 11.12 -19.15 -24.60
C SER A 431 9.64 -19.50 -24.58
N ALA A 432 9.09 -19.93 -25.73
CA ALA A 432 7.70 -20.36 -25.82
C ALA A 432 7.43 -21.68 -25.06
N GLN A 433 8.41 -22.56 -24.97
CA GLN A 433 8.29 -23.86 -24.31
C GLN A 433 8.66 -23.83 -22.82
N HIS A 434 9.70 -23.11 -22.46
CA HIS A 434 10.34 -23.18 -21.12
C HIS A 434 10.31 -21.85 -20.36
N GLY A 435 9.79 -20.79 -20.97
CA GLY A 435 9.81 -19.42 -20.41
C GLY A 435 11.14 -18.70 -20.68
N TRP A 436 11.09 -17.36 -20.59
CA TRP A 436 12.21 -16.47 -20.93
C TRP A 436 13.49 -16.77 -20.17
N GLU A 437 13.41 -16.84 -18.82
CA GLU A 437 14.61 -17.04 -17.98
C GLU A 437 15.31 -18.40 -18.23
N ALA A 438 14.51 -19.46 -18.43
CA ALA A 438 15.04 -20.78 -18.70
C ALA A 438 15.68 -20.84 -20.11
N ALA A 439 15.05 -20.22 -21.10
CA ALA A 439 15.58 -20.12 -22.46
C ALA A 439 16.91 -19.35 -22.51
N VAL A 440 17.00 -18.22 -21.81
CA VAL A 440 18.25 -17.43 -21.72
C VAL A 440 19.34 -18.25 -21.05
N ARG A 441 19.09 -18.90 -19.92
CA ARG A 441 20.06 -19.79 -19.24
C ARG A 441 20.45 -20.97 -20.11
N GLY A 442 19.50 -21.55 -20.84
CA GLY A 442 19.77 -22.63 -21.78
C GLY A 442 20.69 -22.22 -22.93
N MET A 443 20.43 -21.02 -23.48
CA MET A 443 21.24 -20.45 -24.54
C MET A 443 22.68 -20.12 -24.08
N GLU A 444 22.85 -19.57 -22.85
CA GLU A 444 24.16 -19.37 -22.24
C GLU A 444 24.91 -20.70 -22.03
N ALA A 445 24.21 -21.73 -21.53
CA ALA A 445 24.82 -23.04 -21.31
C ALA A 445 25.27 -23.70 -22.61
N ALA A 446 24.45 -23.64 -23.67
CA ALA A 446 24.79 -24.12 -24.99
C ALA A 446 26.02 -23.38 -25.58
N LEU A 447 26.03 -22.05 -25.50
CA LEU A 447 27.14 -21.23 -25.95
C LEU A 447 28.45 -21.61 -25.25
N ARG A 448 28.43 -21.79 -23.92
CA ARG A 448 29.63 -22.19 -23.15
C ARG A 448 30.10 -23.61 -23.49
N ALA A 449 29.16 -24.53 -23.80
CA ALA A 449 29.51 -25.92 -24.06
C ALA A 449 30.05 -26.15 -25.49
N THR A 450 29.50 -25.45 -26.48
CA THR A 450 29.78 -25.73 -27.91
C THR A 450 30.44 -24.57 -28.67
N GLY A 451 30.49 -23.38 -28.06
CA GLY A 451 30.93 -22.15 -28.72
C GLY A 451 29.91 -21.59 -29.72
N GLY A 452 28.71 -22.13 -29.78
CA GLY A 452 27.62 -21.73 -30.66
C GLY A 452 26.23 -22.00 -30.08
N VAL A 453 25.20 -21.62 -30.82
CA VAL A 453 23.80 -21.74 -30.39
C VAL A 453 23.05 -22.62 -31.37
N ASP A 454 22.97 -23.93 -31.10
CA ASP A 454 22.09 -24.82 -31.83
C ASP A 454 20.79 -25.09 -31.08
N GLY A 455 19.68 -25.30 -31.84
CA GLY A 455 18.35 -25.42 -31.26
C GLY A 455 18.20 -26.59 -30.29
N ALA A 456 18.81 -27.75 -30.58
CA ALA A 456 18.67 -28.93 -29.73
C ALA A 456 19.38 -28.77 -28.38
N SER A 457 20.60 -28.26 -28.43
CA SER A 457 21.40 -27.97 -27.21
C SER A 457 20.74 -26.90 -26.33
N VAL A 458 20.17 -25.86 -26.93
CA VAL A 458 19.47 -24.79 -26.20
C VAL A 458 18.18 -25.34 -25.58
N GLU A 459 17.40 -26.12 -26.32
CA GLU A 459 16.15 -26.71 -25.83
C GLU A 459 16.39 -27.64 -24.63
N LEU A 460 17.38 -28.55 -24.75
CA LEU A 460 17.76 -29.44 -23.68
C LEU A 460 18.19 -28.68 -22.41
N SER A 461 19.10 -27.70 -22.62
CA SER A 461 19.61 -26.90 -21.50
C SER A 461 18.54 -26.01 -20.87
N ALA A 462 17.57 -25.49 -21.68
CA ALA A 462 16.45 -24.72 -21.18
C ALA A 462 15.47 -25.59 -20.37
N ALA A 463 15.20 -26.82 -20.82
CA ALA A 463 14.38 -27.79 -20.09
C ALA A 463 15.00 -28.12 -18.70
N VAL A 464 16.31 -28.34 -18.64
CA VAL A 464 17.06 -28.55 -17.38
C VAL A 464 16.99 -27.30 -16.50
N ALA A 465 17.13 -26.10 -17.06
CA ALA A 465 17.02 -24.87 -16.31
C ALA A 465 15.62 -24.61 -15.77
N ALA A 466 14.59 -24.97 -16.50
CA ALA A 466 13.19 -24.88 -16.11
C ALA A 466 12.83 -25.85 -14.95
N SER A 467 13.40 -27.05 -14.95
CA SER A 467 13.22 -28.07 -13.91
C SER A 467 13.98 -27.80 -12.61
N GLY A 468 14.62 -26.64 -12.49
CA GLY A 468 15.43 -26.28 -11.30
C GLY A 468 16.72 -27.06 -11.13
N GLY A 469 17.22 -27.66 -12.22
CA GLY A 469 18.47 -28.46 -12.23
C GLY A 469 18.30 -29.87 -11.64
N THR A 470 17.09 -30.30 -11.38
CA THR A 470 16.81 -31.68 -11.00
C THR A 470 17.11 -32.55 -12.22
N ARG A 471 18.20 -33.31 -12.15
CA ARG A 471 18.49 -34.37 -13.12
C ARG A 471 17.28 -35.32 -13.06
N VAL A 472 16.57 -35.47 -14.19
CA VAL A 472 15.64 -36.60 -14.34
C VAL A 472 16.53 -37.84 -14.35
N GLU A 473 16.63 -38.54 -13.23
CA GLU A 473 17.15 -39.90 -13.23
C GLU A 473 16.14 -40.73 -14.03
N TYR A 474 16.55 -41.14 -15.20
CA TYR A 474 15.83 -42.17 -15.92
C TYR A 474 16.05 -43.47 -15.14
N ASP A 475 15.01 -43.98 -14.51
CA ASP A 475 15.03 -45.23 -13.73
C ASP A 475 15.23 -46.47 -14.59
N GLU A 476 15.34 -46.32 -15.90
CA GLU A 476 15.60 -47.40 -16.85
C GLU A 476 16.82 -47.03 -17.71
N GLU A 477 17.88 -47.81 -17.61
CA GLU A 477 18.93 -47.79 -18.62
C GLU A 477 18.28 -48.10 -19.99
N PRO A 478 18.53 -47.30 -21.06
CA PRO A 478 17.93 -47.54 -22.34
C PRO A 478 18.36 -48.94 -22.85
N ASP A 479 17.38 -49.80 -23.16
CA ASP A 479 17.64 -51.12 -23.75
C ASP A 479 18.21 -50.92 -25.15
N LEU A 480 19.53 -50.85 -25.25
CA LEU A 480 20.24 -50.75 -26.54
C LEU A 480 19.85 -51.87 -27.51
N GLY A 481 19.34 -53.05 -27.01
CA GLY A 481 18.83 -54.12 -27.80
C GLY A 481 17.50 -53.78 -28.51
N GLU A 482 16.74 -52.85 -27.99
CA GLU A 482 15.52 -52.36 -28.66
C GLU A 482 15.88 -51.39 -29.80
N TYR A 483 16.95 -50.64 -29.66
CA TYR A 483 17.49 -49.75 -30.68
C TYR A 483 18.08 -50.59 -31.86
N ASP A 484 18.85 -51.66 -31.56
CA ASP A 484 19.42 -52.55 -32.54
C ASP A 484 18.33 -53.34 -33.31
N ARG A 485 17.22 -53.68 -32.63
CA ARG A 485 16.04 -54.27 -33.26
C ARG A 485 15.30 -53.29 -34.17
N ALA A 486 15.17 -52.05 -33.78
CA ALA A 486 14.50 -51.00 -34.57
C ALA A 486 15.30 -50.62 -35.81
N VAL A 487 16.60 -50.67 -35.75
CA VAL A 487 17.51 -50.36 -36.90
C VAL A 487 17.81 -51.58 -37.77
N GLY A 488 17.29 -52.75 -37.44
CA GLY A 488 17.46 -53.96 -38.26
C GLY A 488 18.86 -54.60 -38.19
N LEU A 489 19.67 -54.27 -37.16
CA LEU A 489 21.01 -54.81 -36.98
C LEU A 489 21.04 -56.12 -36.15
N ALA A 490 19.94 -56.53 -35.56
CA ALA A 490 19.80 -57.80 -34.86
C ALA A 490 19.28 -58.91 -35.81
N GLY A 491 20.08 -59.37 -36.71
CA GLY A 491 19.68 -60.39 -37.67
C GLY A 491 20.78 -61.11 -38.43
N GLY A 492 22.03 -61.10 -37.94
CA GLY A 492 23.17 -61.75 -38.60
C GLY A 492 23.95 -62.70 -37.69
N GLY A 493 23.26 -63.64 -37.08
CA GLY A 493 23.91 -64.77 -36.35
C GLY A 493 24.30 -65.87 -37.33
N GLY A 494 25.42 -65.71 -38.06
CA GLY A 494 26.02 -66.78 -38.84
C GLY A 494 26.97 -67.63 -38.00
N GLY A 495 26.65 -68.89 -37.91
CA GLY A 495 27.41 -69.88 -37.17
C GLY A 495 28.89 -69.95 -37.53
N HIS A 496 29.72 -70.05 -36.55
CA HIS A 496 31.08 -70.64 -36.69
C HIS A 496 31.09 -72.03 -36.06
N ALA A 497 31.18 -73.02 -36.96
CA ALA A 497 31.44 -74.39 -36.65
C ALA A 497 32.81 -74.52 -35.99
N ALA A 498 32.87 -75.30 -34.95
CA ALA A 498 34.12 -75.79 -34.36
C ALA A 498 34.87 -76.66 -35.34
N LEU A 499 36.18 -76.41 -35.52
CA LEU A 499 37.13 -77.40 -35.98
C LEU A 499 38.21 -77.49 -34.90
N GLY A 500 38.29 -78.73 -34.34
CA GLY A 500 39.24 -79.10 -33.33
C GLY A 500 40.66 -79.36 -33.92
N ALA A 501 41.61 -79.25 -33.09
CA ALA A 501 42.71 -80.16 -32.83
C ALA A 501 43.50 -79.57 -31.63
#